data_26626f0eed1eeff90a7d8574a748f47c
#
_entry.id   26626f0eed1eeff90a7d8574a748f47c
#
_cell.length_a   1.000
_cell.length_b   1.000
_cell.length_c   1.000
_cell.angle_alpha   90.00
_cell.angle_beta   90.00
_cell.angle_gamma   90.00
#
_symmetry.space_group_name_H-M   'P 1'
#
loop_
_entity.id
_entity.type
_entity.pdbx_description
1 polymer ?
#
loop_
_entity_poly.entity_id
_entity_poly.type
_entity_poly.pdbx_seq_one_letter_code
_entity_poly.pdbx_strand_id
1 'polypeptide(L)'
;MRSQKIRLKLTKEQERLAWWYSTVSRKYWNLLVDIDKRNNKGEFDELLGERGNKTYHSDVYDRDIYKLNQSDYMNMANIVVAKNYDKDSEEWSWYYQPKQSFIYAYISKEVRRARARNKGRLNFRSVERTRPNFPVRCAISANRKRPSRIYLKDDGKLQIPAIGDVRFGSVRDGYDLSCAKQNAKISFDGKYWYLSYSEDAKMQVADLPDYTDGIGIDVGVTTLATMSDGTTVPNIKTFRRVRILNKRLKRLQRKLSRKYHINQCNRHNKTKNIIKLEKQIKLIYRSIKNIRINHIRKFVSELVKKQPRYIAIEDLDVIGMMKNKYLATDIVNCSFYTIREQIIRKATERHIAVRLVDRFYLSSKTCSNCGSYNADLKLGQRVFHCKHCRVKIDRDFNASLNIAKTDRYTLA
;
A
#
# COMPACT_ATOMS: atom_id res chain seq x y z
N MET A 1 16.94 0.91 3.84
CA MET A 1 16.10 -0.28 4.16
C MET A 1 15.46 -0.87 2.91
N ARG A 2 15.58 -2.16 2.66
CA ARG A 2 14.87 -2.89 1.61
C ARG A 2 13.70 -3.67 2.20
N SER A 3 12.61 -3.79 1.46
CA SER A 3 11.41 -4.54 1.89
C SER A 3 11.24 -5.79 1.04
N GLN A 4 11.07 -6.93 1.68
CA GLN A 4 10.83 -8.22 1.05
C GLN A 4 9.45 -8.76 1.42
N LYS A 5 8.84 -9.48 0.47
CA LYS A 5 7.58 -10.18 0.66
C LYS A 5 7.69 -11.61 0.17
N ILE A 6 7.58 -12.57 1.09
CA ILE A 6 7.75 -14.00 0.84
C ILE A 6 6.42 -14.72 1.00
N ARG A 7 6.08 -15.62 0.07
CA ARG A 7 4.90 -16.47 0.20
C ARG A 7 5.17 -17.57 1.23
N LEU A 8 4.27 -17.71 2.19
CA LEU A 8 4.28 -18.78 3.18
C LEU A 8 3.47 -19.98 2.67
N LYS A 9 3.97 -21.19 2.93
CA LYS A 9 3.30 -22.47 2.65
C LYS A 9 2.86 -23.06 4.00
N LEU A 10 1.72 -22.59 4.51
CA LEU A 10 1.19 -22.98 5.80
C LEU A 10 0.47 -24.33 5.73
N THR A 11 0.58 -25.14 6.77
CA THR A 11 -0.29 -26.28 7.03
C THR A 11 -1.70 -25.81 7.42
N LYS A 12 -2.68 -26.69 7.47
CA LYS A 12 -4.05 -26.34 7.89
C LYS A 12 -4.09 -25.77 9.32
N GLU A 13 -3.31 -26.34 10.22
CA GLU A 13 -3.20 -25.89 11.60
C GLU A 13 -2.53 -24.51 11.69
N GLN A 14 -1.41 -24.32 11.03
CA GLN A 14 -0.74 -23.02 10.94
C GLN A 14 -1.64 -21.95 10.30
N GLU A 15 -2.46 -22.32 9.33
CA GLU A 15 -3.42 -21.40 8.73
C GLU A 15 -4.52 -21.01 9.73
N ARG A 16 -5.02 -21.94 10.56
CA ARG A 16 -5.95 -21.63 11.66
C ARG A 16 -5.35 -20.63 12.64
N LEU A 17 -4.09 -20.84 13.05
CA LEU A 17 -3.37 -19.91 13.92
C LEU A 17 -3.21 -18.54 13.27
N ALA A 18 -2.86 -18.47 11.99
CA ALA A 18 -2.72 -17.20 11.28
C ALA A 18 -4.05 -16.43 11.21
N TRP A 19 -5.17 -17.12 10.98
CA TRP A 19 -6.52 -16.52 11.03
C TRP A 19 -6.85 -16.01 12.42
N TRP A 20 -6.55 -16.78 13.45
CA TRP A 20 -6.79 -16.41 14.83
C TRP A 20 -6.00 -15.15 15.22
N TYR A 21 -4.67 -15.11 14.98
CA TYR A 21 -3.86 -13.93 15.26
C TYR A 21 -4.29 -12.68 14.46
N SER A 22 -4.76 -12.88 13.25
CA SER A 22 -5.33 -11.78 12.46
C SER A 22 -6.62 -11.24 13.07
N THR A 23 -7.46 -12.11 13.63
CA THR A 23 -8.70 -11.73 14.32
C THR A 23 -8.40 -10.98 15.61
N VAL A 24 -7.45 -11.48 16.42
CA VAL A 24 -6.96 -10.80 17.62
C VAL A 24 -6.44 -9.40 17.29
N SER A 25 -5.59 -9.29 16.27
CA SER A 25 -5.03 -8.00 15.85
C SER A 25 -6.12 -6.99 15.46
N ARG A 26 -7.19 -7.45 14.80
CA ARG A 26 -8.32 -6.61 14.42
C ARG A 26 -9.19 -6.22 15.62
N LYS A 27 -9.50 -7.17 16.51
CA LYS A 27 -10.27 -6.92 17.73
C LYS A 27 -9.54 -5.90 18.61
N TYR A 28 -8.25 -6.09 18.83
CA TYR A 28 -7.45 -5.19 19.65
C TYR A 28 -7.33 -3.78 19.02
N TRP A 29 -7.15 -3.67 17.71
CA TRP A 29 -7.24 -2.38 17.05
C TRP A 29 -8.56 -1.66 17.32
N ASN A 30 -9.68 -2.39 17.21
CA ASN A 30 -11.00 -1.82 17.42
C ASN A 30 -11.22 -1.39 18.87
N LEU A 31 -10.72 -2.17 19.83
CA LEU A 31 -10.71 -1.79 21.23
C LEU A 31 -9.97 -0.46 21.46
N LEU A 32 -8.79 -0.30 20.85
CA LEU A 32 -8.03 0.94 20.98
C LEU A 32 -8.69 2.15 20.29
N VAL A 33 -9.40 1.92 19.19
CA VAL A 33 -10.22 2.96 18.55
C VAL A 33 -11.39 3.39 19.45
N ASP A 34 -12.00 2.45 20.15
CA ASP A 34 -13.05 2.73 21.11
C ASP A 34 -12.49 3.54 22.31
N ILE A 35 -11.38 3.11 22.87
CA ILE A 35 -10.68 3.84 23.94
C ILE A 35 -10.34 5.27 23.50
N ASP A 36 -9.82 5.46 22.28
CA ASP A 36 -9.51 6.78 21.76
C ASP A 36 -10.77 7.67 21.67
N LYS A 37 -11.89 7.12 21.24
CA LYS A 37 -13.17 7.85 21.20
C LYS A 37 -13.70 8.21 22.60
N ARG A 38 -13.55 7.31 23.55
CA ARG A 38 -13.94 7.52 24.94
C ARG A 38 -13.05 8.56 25.64
N ASN A 39 -11.72 8.52 25.35
CA ASN A 39 -10.79 9.57 25.78
C ASN A 39 -11.20 10.95 25.24
N ASN A 40 -11.59 11.01 23.96
CA ASN A 40 -12.05 12.26 23.36
C ASN A 40 -13.33 12.81 24.01
N LYS A 41 -14.12 11.96 24.66
CA LYS A 41 -15.31 12.33 25.44
C LYS A 41 -15.03 12.63 26.94
N GLY A 42 -13.79 12.43 27.39
CA GLY A 42 -13.38 12.69 28.76
C GLY A 42 -13.57 11.54 29.75
N GLU A 43 -13.95 10.36 29.29
CA GLU A 43 -14.19 9.22 30.19
C GLU A 43 -12.96 8.75 30.99
N PHE A 44 -11.77 9.21 30.62
CA PHE A 44 -10.51 8.87 31.28
C PHE A 44 -9.77 10.08 31.87
N ASP A 45 -10.41 11.25 31.94
CA ASP A 45 -9.75 12.49 32.35
C ASP A 45 -9.16 12.41 33.77
N GLU A 46 -9.90 11.86 34.72
CA GLU A 46 -9.43 11.69 36.10
C GLU A 46 -8.19 10.78 36.15
N LEU A 47 -8.25 9.65 35.50
CA LEU A 47 -7.17 8.67 35.46
C LEU A 47 -5.90 9.20 34.75
N LEU A 48 -6.07 10.03 33.74
CA LEU A 48 -4.98 10.58 32.94
C LEU A 48 -4.41 11.86 33.54
N GLY A 49 -5.22 12.66 34.20
CA GLY A 49 -4.80 13.86 34.90
C GLY A 49 -3.75 13.59 35.98
N GLU A 50 -3.93 12.56 36.76
CA GLU A 50 -2.99 12.13 37.81
C GLU A 50 -1.61 11.72 37.26
N ARG A 51 -1.52 11.34 35.99
CA ARG A 51 -0.29 10.85 35.34
C ARG A 51 0.50 11.94 34.61
N GLY A 52 0.07 13.20 34.68
CA GLY A 52 0.76 14.32 34.05
C GLY A 52 0.84 14.23 32.52
N ASN A 53 -0.12 13.59 31.86
CA ASN A 53 -0.16 13.47 30.41
C ASN A 53 -0.39 14.84 29.74
N LYS A 54 0.29 15.05 28.60
CA LYS A 54 0.11 16.28 27.81
C LYS A 54 -1.27 16.33 27.19
N THR A 55 -1.94 17.47 27.30
CA THR A 55 -3.20 17.77 26.62
C THR A 55 -2.97 18.55 25.33
N TYR A 56 -3.98 18.59 24.48
CA TYR A 56 -4.08 19.49 23.34
C TYR A 56 -5.56 19.83 23.11
N HIS A 57 -5.82 21.04 22.65
CA HIS A 57 -7.18 21.42 22.28
C HIS A 57 -7.62 20.70 21.00
N SER A 58 -8.83 20.20 20.97
CA SER A 58 -9.40 19.55 19.80
C SER A 58 -10.57 20.35 19.24
N ASP A 59 -10.38 20.96 18.08
CA ASP A 59 -11.43 21.70 17.35
C ASP A 59 -12.65 20.83 17.00
N VAL A 60 -12.47 19.49 16.95
CA VAL A 60 -13.56 18.56 16.62
C VAL A 60 -14.49 18.31 17.79
N TYR A 61 -13.98 18.38 19.03
CA TYR A 61 -14.73 18.08 20.26
C TYR A 61 -14.87 19.32 21.18
N ASP A 62 -14.30 20.43 20.75
CA ASP A 62 -14.28 21.70 21.48
C ASP A 62 -13.88 21.55 22.96
N ARG A 63 -12.81 20.79 23.19
CA ARG A 63 -12.26 20.54 24.54
C ARG A 63 -10.80 20.10 24.48
N ASP A 64 -10.13 20.17 25.62
CA ASP A 64 -8.82 19.60 25.80
C ASP A 64 -8.87 18.08 25.93
N ILE A 65 -7.98 17.40 25.20
CA ILE A 65 -7.91 15.95 25.12
C ILE A 65 -6.51 15.47 25.49
N TYR A 66 -6.41 14.41 26.28
CA TYR A 66 -5.14 13.79 26.62
C TYR A 66 -4.51 13.09 25.42
N LYS A 67 -3.24 13.37 25.20
CA LYS A 67 -2.45 12.75 24.14
C LYS A 67 -1.92 11.39 24.59
N LEU A 68 -2.62 10.33 24.26
CA LEU A 68 -2.27 8.98 24.64
C LEU A 68 -0.95 8.51 23.99
N ASN A 69 -0.04 7.99 24.80
CA ASN A 69 1.15 7.28 24.36
C ASN A 69 0.86 5.77 24.21
N GLN A 70 1.89 4.97 23.89
CA GLN A 70 1.73 3.52 23.72
C GLN A 70 1.30 2.80 25.01
N SER A 71 1.88 3.20 26.14
CA SER A 71 1.59 2.60 27.45
C SER A 71 0.19 2.96 27.92
N ASP A 72 -0.24 4.21 27.69
CA ASP A 72 -1.60 4.66 28.04
C ASP A 72 -2.66 3.80 27.35
N TYR A 73 -2.52 3.59 26.02
CA TYR A 73 -3.43 2.71 25.28
C TYR A 73 -3.46 1.28 25.84
N MET A 74 -2.31 0.74 26.23
CA MET A 74 -2.23 -0.61 26.78
C MET A 74 -2.86 -0.70 28.17
N ASN A 75 -2.59 0.27 29.03
CA ASN A 75 -3.14 0.33 30.39
C ASN A 75 -4.66 0.52 30.36
N MET A 76 -5.17 1.42 29.53
CA MET A 76 -6.61 1.60 29.36
C MET A 76 -7.30 0.36 28.79
N ALA A 77 -6.65 -0.33 27.83
CA ALA A 77 -7.18 -1.58 27.34
C ALA A 77 -7.31 -2.63 28.44
N ASN A 78 -6.33 -2.74 29.34
CA ASN A 78 -6.40 -3.61 30.51
C ASN A 78 -7.57 -3.24 31.42
N ILE A 79 -7.72 -1.94 31.74
CA ILE A 79 -8.78 -1.43 32.61
C ILE A 79 -10.17 -1.70 32.00
N VAL A 80 -10.36 -1.34 30.74
CA VAL A 80 -11.63 -1.53 30.02
C VAL A 80 -12.03 -3.00 29.95
N VAL A 81 -11.06 -3.88 29.65
CA VAL A 81 -11.32 -5.32 29.58
C VAL A 81 -11.62 -5.90 30.97
N ALA A 82 -10.83 -5.56 32.00
CA ALA A 82 -11.04 -6.04 33.36
C ALA A 82 -12.38 -5.58 33.97
N LYS A 83 -12.82 -4.35 33.62
CA LYS A 83 -14.10 -3.80 34.11
C LYS A 83 -15.32 -4.45 33.47
N ASN A 84 -15.25 -4.82 32.20
CA ASN A 84 -16.42 -5.22 31.42
C ASN A 84 -16.52 -6.73 31.21
N TYR A 85 -15.44 -7.49 31.43
CA TYR A 85 -15.39 -8.91 31.07
C TYR A 85 -14.59 -9.72 32.07
N ASP A 86 -15.06 -10.91 32.35
CA ASP A 86 -14.34 -11.90 33.14
C ASP A 86 -13.16 -12.47 32.33
N LYS A 87 -12.02 -12.70 32.98
CA LYS A 87 -10.80 -13.26 32.37
C LYS A 87 -11.01 -14.63 31.75
N ASP A 88 -11.93 -15.42 32.35
CA ASP A 88 -12.19 -16.78 31.95
C ASP A 88 -13.36 -16.88 30.95
N SER A 89 -13.99 -15.76 30.57
CA SER A 89 -15.06 -15.75 29.60
C SER A 89 -14.55 -16.13 28.20
N GLU A 90 -15.29 -17.00 27.50
CA GLU A 90 -14.96 -17.45 26.14
C GLU A 90 -14.92 -16.27 25.14
N GLU A 91 -15.77 -15.26 25.33
CA GLU A 91 -15.86 -14.07 24.49
C GLU A 91 -14.57 -13.24 24.50
N TRP A 92 -13.83 -13.22 25.61
CA TRP A 92 -12.64 -12.41 25.81
C TRP A 92 -11.36 -13.18 26.08
N SER A 93 -11.39 -14.51 26.01
CA SER A 93 -10.22 -15.38 26.13
C SER A 93 -9.08 -14.97 25.18
N TRP A 94 -9.39 -14.37 24.03
CA TRP A 94 -8.41 -13.86 23.06
C TRP A 94 -7.53 -12.74 23.63
N TYR A 95 -7.99 -12.00 24.65
CA TYR A 95 -7.23 -10.87 25.23
C TYR A 95 -6.16 -11.34 26.22
N TYR A 96 -6.47 -12.33 27.05
CA TYR A 96 -5.62 -12.74 28.18
C TYR A 96 -4.52 -13.74 27.84
N GLN A 97 -4.38 -14.16 26.60
CA GLN A 97 -3.36 -15.14 26.23
C GLN A 97 -1.96 -14.52 26.18
N PRO A 98 -0.97 -15.06 26.93
CA PRO A 98 0.35 -14.42 27.15
C PRO A 98 1.20 -14.25 25.89
N LYS A 99 0.97 -15.06 24.83
CA LYS A 99 1.72 -14.99 23.57
C LYS A 99 1.41 -13.74 22.72
N GLN A 100 0.48 -12.89 23.17
CA GLN A 100 -0.03 -11.75 22.38
C GLN A 100 0.55 -10.39 22.78
N SER A 101 1.31 -10.31 23.88
CA SER A 101 1.85 -9.05 24.39
C SER A 101 2.60 -8.23 23.32
N PHE A 102 3.34 -8.90 22.43
CA PHE A 102 4.01 -8.23 21.33
C PHE A 102 3.02 -7.63 20.31
N ILE A 103 1.92 -8.32 20.00
CA ILE A 103 0.89 -7.85 19.09
C ILE A 103 0.24 -6.59 19.66
N TYR A 104 -0.06 -6.58 20.94
CA TYR A 104 -0.67 -5.45 21.63
C TYR A 104 0.22 -4.23 21.64
N ALA A 105 1.48 -4.40 22.04
CA ALA A 105 2.46 -3.31 22.01
C ALA A 105 2.64 -2.73 20.59
N TYR A 106 2.71 -3.59 19.58
CA TYR A 106 2.87 -3.16 18.19
C TYR A 106 1.64 -2.40 17.68
N ILE A 107 0.43 -2.90 17.94
CA ILE A 107 -0.82 -2.28 17.48
C ILE A 107 -1.05 -0.95 18.19
N SER A 108 -0.77 -0.85 19.50
CA SER A 108 -0.85 0.42 20.24
C SER A 108 0.05 1.49 19.62
N LYS A 109 1.27 1.10 19.21
CA LYS A 109 2.17 2.00 18.47
C LYS A 109 1.63 2.38 17.08
N GLU A 110 0.99 1.43 16.36
CA GLU A 110 0.35 1.71 15.07
C GLU A 110 -0.84 2.66 15.21
N VAL A 111 -1.68 2.50 16.22
CA VAL A 111 -2.85 3.36 16.51
C VAL A 111 -2.37 4.80 16.77
N ARG A 112 -1.38 4.98 17.64
CA ARG A 112 -0.77 6.29 17.90
C ARG A 112 -0.27 6.97 16.61
N ARG A 113 0.44 6.22 15.76
CA ARG A 113 0.95 6.73 14.47
C ARG A 113 -0.19 7.04 13.49
N ALA A 114 -1.23 6.23 13.46
CA ALA A 114 -2.38 6.45 12.60
C ALA A 114 -3.17 7.68 13.02
N ARG A 115 -3.33 7.91 14.33
CA ARG A 115 -3.94 9.10 14.89
C ARG A 115 -3.20 10.37 14.47
N ALA A 116 -1.88 10.38 14.61
CA ALA A 116 -1.05 11.51 14.21
C ALA A 116 -1.16 11.84 12.71
N ARG A 117 -1.14 10.80 11.84
CA ARG A 117 -1.26 10.98 10.38
C ARG A 117 -2.62 11.44 9.93
N ASN A 118 -3.67 11.02 10.60
CA ASN A 118 -5.07 11.28 10.21
C ASN A 118 -5.70 12.42 11.00
N LYS A 119 -4.91 13.35 11.55
CA LYS A 119 -5.39 14.50 12.32
C LYS A 119 -6.41 14.11 13.41
N GLY A 120 -6.07 13.09 14.19
CA GLY A 120 -6.92 12.61 15.30
C GLY A 120 -8.06 11.66 14.91
N ARG A 121 -8.28 11.37 13.64
CA ARG A 121 -9.38 10.49 13.21
C ARG A 121 -8.93 9.04 13.10
N LEU A 122 -9.58 8.14 13.84
CA LEU A 122 -9.37 6.70 13.78
C LEU A 122 -10.66 5.99 13.35
N ASN A 123 -10.52 4.93 12.55
CA ASN A 123 -11.63 4.14 12.06
C ASN A 123 -11.55 2.68 12.51
N PHE A 124 -12.70 2.09 12.82
CA PHE A 124 -12.82 0.66 13.10
C PHE A 124 -12.46 -0.18 11.88
N ARG A 125 -11.87 -1.35 12.13
CA ARG A 125 -11.53 -2.34 11.11
C ARG A 125 -12.63 -3.40 11.02
N SER A 126 -13.36 -3.46 9.92
CA SER A 126 -14.34 -4.52 9.69
C SER A 126 -13.70 -5.79 9.13
N VAL A 127 -14.32 -6.93 9.36
CA VAL A 127 -13.89 -8.24 8.81
C VAL A 127 -13.86 -8.22 7.28
N GLU A 128 -14.80 -7.51 6.68
CA GLU A 128 -15.00 -7.51 5.23
C GLU A 128 -14.02 -6.61 4.48
N ARG A 129 -13.77 -5.42 5.04
CA ARG A 129 -12.98 -4.36 4.40
C ARG A 129 -11.50 -4.45 4.73
N THR A 130 -11.15 -5.05 5.88
CA THR A 130 -9.77 -5.11 6.34
C THR A 130 -9.11 -6.40 5.86
N ARG A 131 -7.96 -6.27 5.23
CA ARG A 131 -7.13 -7.44 4.87
C ARG A 131 -6.63 -8.09 6.16
N PRO A 132 -6.82 -9.42 6.33
CA PRO A 132 -6.29 -10.15 7.47
C PRO A 132 -4.77 -10.00 7.57
N ASN A 133 -4.29 -9.57 8.72
CA ASN A 133 -2.87 -9.40 8.98
C ASN A 133 -2.59 -9.28 10.48
N PHE A 134 -1.35 -9.59 10.86
CA PHE A 134 -0.85 -9.40 12.21
C PHE A 134 0.67 -9.18 12.20
N PRO A 135 1.22 -8.42 13.17
CA PRO A 135 2.65 -8.22 13.30
C PRO A 135 3.32 -9.46 13.89
N VAL A 136 4.61 -9.63 13.59
CA VAL A 136 5.44 -10.70 14.13
C VAL A 136 6.74 -10.12 14.65
N ARG A 137 7.23 -10.63 15.78
CA ARG A 137 8.49 -10.17 16.37
C ARG A 137 9.67 -10.50 15.48
N CYS A 138 10.52 -9.50 15.23
CA CYS A 138 11.74 -9.66 14.45
C CYS A 138 12.97 -9.83 15.32
N ALA A 139 14.02 -10.46 14.77
CA ALA A 139 15.35 -10.42 15.35
C ALA A 139 16.00 -9.06 15.02
N ILE A 140 16.42 -8.30 16.06
CA ILE A 140 17.12 -7.03 15.91
C ILE A 140 18.64 -7.22 16.04
N SER A 141 19.11 -8.35 16.62
CA SER A 141 20.53 -8.64 16.82
C SER A 141 20.89 -10.05 16.33
N ALA A 142 22.19 -10.25 16.08
CA ALA A 142 22.77 -11.50 15.61
C ALA A 142 22.58 -12.70 16.59
N ASN A 143 22.06 -12.47 17.78
CA ASN A 143 21.80 -13.53 18.76
C ASN A 143 20.54 -14.33 18.36
N ARG A 144 20.71 -15.29 17.48
CA ARG A 144 19.74 -15.85 16.53
C ARG A 144 18.84 -16.96 17.08
N LYS A 145 19.16 -17.56 18.22
CA LYS A 145 18.53 -18.81 18.69
C LYS A 145 17.36 -18.63 19.67
N ARG A 146 16.68 -17.49 19.69
CA ARG A 146 15.50 -17.32 20.55
C ARG A 146 14.20 -17.67 19.80
N PRO A 147 13.37 -18.63 20.26
CA PRO A 147 12.14 -19.04 19.61
C PRO A 147 11.09 -17.92 19.47
N SER A 148 11.31 -16.78 20.14
CA SER A 148 10.44 -15.60 20.06
C SER A 148 10.71 -14.70 18.84
N ARG A 149 11.59 -15.07 17.90
CA ARG A 149 12.00 -14.24 16.76
C ARG A 149 11.97 -15.02 15.45
N ILE A 150 11.85 -14.29 14.31
CA ILE A 150 11.94 -14.91 12.99
C ILE A 150 13.39 -15.23 12.68
N TYR A 151 13.69 -16.47 12.35
CA TYR A 151 15.00 -16.91 11.85
C TYR A 151 14.88 -18.08 10.88
N LEU A 152 15.87 -18.26 10.03
CA LEU A 152 16.01 -19.41 9.16
C LEU A 152 16.66 -20.56 9.94
N LYS A 153 16.07 -21.74 9.92
CA LYS A 153 16.59 -22.97 10.51
C LYS A 153 17.50 -23.70 9.53
N ASP A 154 18.34 -24.58 10.06
CA ASP A 154 19.27 -25.40 9.27
C ASP A 154 18.53 -26.36 8.30
N ASP A 155 17.28 -26.74 8.61
CA ASP A 155 16.40 -27.55 7.76
C ASP A 155 15.71 -26.76 6.63
N GLY A 156 16.12 -25.51 6.41
CA GLY A 156 15.57 -24.63 5.38
C GLY A 156 14.14 -24.11 5.64
N LYS A 157 13.59 -24.31 6.85
CA LYS A 157 12.32 -23.72 7.25
C LYS A 157 12.52 -22.40 7.97
N LEU A 158 11.49 -21.55 7.89
CA LEU A 158 11.47 -20.28 8.59
C LEU A 158 10.72 -20.44 9.91
N GLN A 159 11.44 -20.30 11.04
CA GLN A 159 10.80 -20.20 12.35
C GLN A 159 10.07 -18.87 12.47
N ILE A 160 8.76 -18.91 12.67
CA ILE A 160 7.93 -17.72 12.84
C ILE A 160 7.28 -17.80 14.22
N PRO A 161 7.52 -16.81 15.10
CA PRO A 161 6.85 -16.75 16.40
C PRO A 161 5.33 -16.86 16.22
N ALA A 162 4.70 -17.61 17.09
CA ALA A 162 3.26 -17.88 17.12
C ALA A 162 2.74 -18.87 16.06
N ILE A 163 3.47 -19.14 14.97
CA ILE A 163 3.03 -20.09 13.93
C ILE A 163 3.91 -21.36 13.91
N GLY A 164 5.17 -21.24 14.34
CA GLY A 164 6.15 -22.34 14.30
C GLY A 164 6.96 -22.38 12.99
N ASP A 165 7.39 -23.57 12.61
CA ASP A 165 8.27 -23.81 11.45
C ASP A 165 7.49 -23.82 10.16
N VAL A 166 7.77 -22.89 9.28
CA VAL A 166 7.01 -22.65 8.05
C VAL A 166 7.87 -22.86 6.81
N ARG A 167 7.39 -23.63 5.87
CA ARG A 167 7.94 -23.66 4.51
C ARG A 167 7.53 -22.39 3.76
N PHE A 168 8.40 -21.91 2.88
CA PHE A 168 8.16 -20.69 2.12
C PHE A 168 8.48 -20.85 0.64
N GLY A 169 8.13 -19.85 -0.16
CA GLY A 169 8.46 -19.79 -1.59
C GLY A 169 9.83 -19.20 -1.84
N SER A 170 10.17 -19.01 -3.11
CA SER A 170 11.44 -18.40 -3.52
C SER A 170 11.63 -17.01 -2.88
N VAL A 171 12.84 -16.74 -2.48
CA VAL A 171 13.32 -15.42 -2.06
C VAL A 171 13.87 -14.70 -3.29
N ARG A 172 13.80 -13.41 -3.35
CA ARG A 172 14.40 -12.63 -4.42
C ARG A 172 15.92 -12.68 -4.33
N ASP A 173 16.57 -12.68 -5.47
CA ASP A 173 18.03 -12.55 -5.57
C ASP A 173 18.52 -11.29 -4.84
N GLY A 174 19.63 -11.40 -4.13
CA GLY A 174 20.22 -10.33 -3.34
C GLY A 174 19.56 -10.06 -1.98
N TYR A 175 18.60 -10.91 -1.54
CA TYR A 175 18.02 -10.87 -0.20
C TYR A 175 18.51 -12.04 0.65
N ASP A 176 19.05 -11.74 1.82
CA ASP A 176 19.52 -12.73 2.76
C ASP A 176 18.51 -12.95 3.90
N LEU A 177 18.02 -14.18 4.03
CA LEU A 177 17.13 -14.57 5.12
C LEU A 177 17.85 -14.65 6.49
N SER A 178 19.16 -14.69 6.50
CA SER A 178 19.98 -14.71 7.72
C SER A 178 20.12 -13.31 8.35
N CYS A 179 19.92 -12.24 7.58
CA CYS A 179 20.04 -10.87 8.06
C CYS A 179 18.97 -10.50 9.08
N ALA A 180 19.28 -9.50 9.90
CA ALA A 180 18.33 -8.92 10.85
C ALA A 180 17.10 -8.37 10.10
N LYS A 181 15.90 -8.74 10.58
CA LYS A 181 14.64 -8.36 9.98
C LYS A 181 13.91 -7.37 10.87
N GLN A 182 13.33 -6.35 10.23
CA GLN A 182 12.56 -5.32 10.93
C GLN A 182 11.11 -5.28 10.42
N ASN A 183 10.20 -4.77 11.24
CA ASN A 183 8.82 -4.50 10.86
C ASN A 183 8.10 -5.69 10.19
N ALA A 184 8.33 -6.90 10.66
CA ALA A 184 7.73 -8.08 10.06
C ALA A 184 6.22 -8.14 10.31
N LYS A 185 5.49 -8.50 9.26
CA LYS A 185 4.04 -8.61 9.25
C LYS A 185 3.59 -9.78 8.39
N ILE A 186 2.69 -10.59 8.91
CA ILE A 186 2.04 -11.64 8.14
C ILE A 186 0.71 -11.10 7.63
N SER A 187 0.41 -11.35 6.35
CA SER A 187 -0.81 -10.86 5.70
C SER A 187 -1.35 -11.84 4.67
N PHE A 188 -2.69 -11.92 4.58
CA PHE A 188 -3.41 -12.73 3.60
C PHE A 188 -3.84 -11.88 2.41
N ASP A 189 -3.60 -12.33 1.17
CA ASP A 189 -3.94 -11.57 -0.04
C ASP A 189 -5.24 -12.01 -0.74
N GLY A 190 -6.03 -12.84 -0.06
CA GLY A 190 -7.25 -13.45 -0.60
C GLY A 190 -7.04 -14.88 -1.10
N LYS A 191 -5.78 -15.33 -1.26
CA LYS A 191 -5.44 -16.70 -1.67
C LYS A 191 -4.28 -17.31 -0.88
N TYR A 192 -3.26 -16.51 -0.55
CA TYR A 192 -2.04 -16.97 0.10
C TYR A 192 -1.66 -16.06 1.26
N TRP A 193 -0.97 -16.64 2.23
CA TRP A 193 -0.31 -15.91 3.30
C TRP A 193 1.09 -15.50 2.89
N TYR A 194 1.50 -14.33 3.34
CA TYR A 194 2.82 -13.76 3.05
C TYR A 194 3.42 -13.17 4.31
N LEU A 195 4.71 -13.38 4.48
CA LEU A 195 5.55 -12.63 5.38
C LEU A 195 6.12 -11.42 4.63
N SER A 196 5.96 -10.24 5.19
CA SER A 196 6.63 -9.02 4.73
C SER A 196 7.54 -8.52 5.83
N TYR A 197 8.77 -8.18 5.51
CA TYR A 197 9.73 -7.62 6.44
C TYR A 197 10.64 -6.61 5.73
N SER A 198 11.30 -5.76 6.52
CA SER A 198 12.35 -4.87 6.05
C SER A 198 13.70 -5.34 6.57
N GLU A 199 14.73 -5.15 5.77
CA GLU A 199 16.12 -5.43 6.15
C GLU A 199 16.99 -4.20 5.86
N ASP A 200 18.06 -4.05 6.61
CA ASP A 200 19.10 -3.07 6.34
C ASP A 200 20.01 -3.65 5.28
N ALA A 201 19.78 -3.29 4.02
CA ALA A 201 20.68 -3.68 2.96
C ALA A 201 21.89 -2.73 2.95
N LYS A 202 23.08 -3.27 3.03
CA LYS A 202 24.27 -2.55 2.60
C LYS A 202 24.13 -2.33 1.10
N MET A 203 23.94 -1.08 0.68
CA MET A 203 24.05 -0.73 -0.73
C MET A 203 25.51 -1.02 -1.14
N GLN A 204 25.70 -1.97 -2.04
CA GLN A 204 26.96 -2.03 -2.75
C GLN A 204 27.00 -0.75 -3.60
N VAL A 205 27.97 0.09 -3.35
CA VAL A 205 28.32 1.20 -4.21
C VAL A 205 28.87 0.54 -5.46
N ALA A 206 28.02 0.36 -6.46
CA ALA A 206 28.49 0.04 -7.80
C ALA A 206 29.17 1.29 -8.34
N ASP A 207 30.23 1.13 -9.11
CA ASP A 207 30.85 2.20 -9.83
C ASP A 207 29.77 3.00 -10.56
N LEU A 208 29.87 4.33 -10.52
CA LEU A 208 28.90 5.21 -11.18
C LEU A 208 28.90 4.87 -12.68
N PRO A 209 27.78 4.44 -13.23
CA PRO A 209 27.73 4.08 -14.65
C PRO A 209 27.85 5.33 -15.52
N ASP A 210 28.33 5.16 -16.74
CA ASP A 210 28.19 6.17 -17.78
C ASP A 210 26.72 6.42 -18.06
N TYR A 211 26.25 7.61 -17.69
CA TYR A 211 24.84 7.98 -17.83
C TYR A 211 24.54 8.42 -19.26
N THR A 212 23.46 7.88 -19.81
CA THR A 212 22.81 8.43 -21.01
C THR A 212 22.08 9.75 -20.69
N ASP A 213 21.53 10.41 -21.71
CA ASP A 213 20.70 11.61 -21.51
C ASP A 213 19.50 11.35 -20.60
N GLY A 214 18.94 12.43 -20.05
CA GLY A 214 17.76 12.34 -19.21
C GLY A 214 16.52 11.88 -19.97
N ILE A 215 15.64 11.12 -19.30
CA ILE A 215 14.39 10.62 -19.88
C ILE A 215 13.19 11.31 -19.22
N GLY A 216 12.37 12.00 -20.05
CA GLY A 216 11.06 12.52 -19.63
C GLY A 216 9.95 11.49 -19.87
N ILE A 217 9.00 11.43 -18.95
CA ILE A 217 7.88 10.47 -18.99
C ILE A 217 6.57 11.21 -18.85
N ASP A 218 5.76 11.16 -19.89
CA ASP A 218 4.34 11.51 -19.82
C ASP A 218 3.52 10.27 -19.47
N VAL A 219 2.66 10.34 -18.43
CA VAL A 219 1.81 9.23 -17.98
C VAL A 219 0.34 9.50 -18.28
N GLY A 220 -0.29 8.55 -18.97
CA GLY A 220 -1.65 8.73 -19.48
C GLY A 220 -2.59 7.56 -19.21
N VAL A 221 -3.88 7.80 -19.49
CA VAL A 221 -4.94 6.79 -19.33
C VAL A 221 -5.04 5.89 -20.56
N THR A 222 -4.77 6.40 -21.75
CA THR A 222 -4.82 5.64 -23.01
C THR A 222 -3.55 4.79 -23.17
N THR A 223 -2.42 5.43 -23.26
CA THR A 223 -1.07 4.86 -23.14
C THR A 223 -0.63 5.05 -21.70
N LEU A 224 -0.05 4.03 -21.07
CA LEU A 224 0.33 4.11 -19.65
C LEU A 224 1.47 5.09 -19.44
N ALA A 225 2.45 5.07 -20.33
CA ALA A 225 3.57 6.02 -20.34
C ALA A 225 4.11 6.19 -21.76
N THR A 226 4.48 7.42 -22.10
CA THR A 226 5.24 7.78 -23.31
C THR A 226 6.54 8.43 -22.86
N MET A 227 7.67 7.94 -23.35
CA MET A 227 9.00 8.40 -22.96
C MET A 227 9.62 9.27 -24.07
N SER A 228 10.49 10.19 -23.67
CA SER A 228 11.18 11.13 -24.59
C SER A 228 12.15 10.44 -25.57
N ASP A 229 12.47 9.17 -25.35
CA ASP A 229 13.23 8.34 -26.30
C ASP A 229 12.33 7.63 -27.34
N GLY A 230 11.05 7.96 -27.39
CA GLY A 230 10.06 7.36 -28.31
C GLY A 230 9.44 6.07 -27.83
N THR A 231 9.90 5.50 -26.71
CA THR A 231 9.34 4.25 -26.17
C THR A 231 7.96 4.50 -25.57
N THR A 232 7.00 3.64 -25.87
CA THR A 232 5.65 3.70 -25.32
C THR A 232 5.31 2.44 -24.52
N VAL A 233 4.55 2.61 -23.44
CA VAL A 233 4.11 1.52 -22.56
C VAL A 233 2.58 1.41 -22.62
N PRO A 234 2.02 0.31 -23.11
CA PRO A 234 0.58 0.17 -23.27
C PRO A 234 -0.12 0.07 -21.91
N ASN A 235 -1.36 0.58 -21.84
CA ASN A 235 -2.21 0.37 -20.67
C ASN A 235 -2.68 -1.09 -20.59
N ILE A 236 -2.72 -1.67 -19.39
CA ILE A 236 -3.16 -3.05 -19.18
C ILE A 236 -4.59 -3.34 -19.66
N LYS A 237 -5.42 -2.32 -19.81
CA LYS A 237 -6.80 -2.47 -20.33
C LYS A 237 -6.83 -3.05 -21.74
N THR A 238 -5.76 -2.89 -22.52
CA THR A 238 -5.63 -3.46 -23.86
C THR A 238 -5.30 -4.95 -23.85
N PHE A 239 -4.82 -5.49 -22.73
CA PHE A 239 -4.42 -6.90 -22.64
C PHE A 239 -5.63 -7.81 -22.69
N ARG A 240 -5.59 -8.80 -23.60
CA ARG A 240 -6.64 -9.81 -23.77
C ARG A 240 -7.07 -10.47 -22.45
N ARG A 241 -6.10 -10.84 -21.62
CA ARG A 241 -6.37 -11.45 -20.31
C ARG A 241 -7.14 -10.53 -19.37
N VAL A 242 -6.79 -9.25 -19.32
CA VAL A 242 -7.48 -8.26 -18.47
C VAL A 242 -8.90 -8.01 -18.97
N ARG A 243 -9.12 -7.95 -20.28
CA ARG A 243 -10.47 -7.82 -20.87
C ARG A 243 -11.37 -9.01 -20.50
N ILE A 244 -10.84 -10.24 -20.56
CA ILE A 244 -11.59 -11.45 -20.17
C ILE A 244 -11.93 -11.41 -18.67
N LEU A 245 -10.97 -11.06 -17.81
CA LEU A 245 -11.18 -10.94 -16.36
C LEU A 245 -12.23 -9.87 -16.04
N ASN A 246 -12.20 -8.73 -16.69
CA ASN A 246 -13.19 -7.65 -16.51
C ASN A 246 -14.61 -8.07 -16.96
N LYS A 247 -14.74 -8.78 -18.08
CA LYS A 247 -16.04 -9.33 -18.51
C LYS A 247 -16.60 -10.33 -17.47
N ARG A 248 -15.73 -11.21 -16.93
CA ARG A 248 -16.12 -12.16 -15.88
C ARG A 248 -16.50 -11.44 -14.59
N LEU A 249 -15.72 -10.43 -14.20
CA LEU A 249 -15.99 -9.60 -13.03
C LEU A 249 -17.38 -8.96 -13.08
N LYS A 250 -17.72 -8.29 -14.18
CA LYS A 250 -19.03 -7.67 -14.37
C LYS A 250 -20.18 -8.69 -14.26
N ARG A 251 -20.01 -9.90 -14.82
CA ARG A 251 -21.02 -10.96 -14.69
C ARG A 251 -21.22 -11.42 -13.25
N LEU A 252 -20.13 -11.62 -12.51
CA LEU A 252 -20.21 -12.04 -11.10
C LEU A 252 -20.78 -10.94 -10.21
N GLN A 253 -20.43 -9.68 -10.46
CA GLN A 253 -20.98 -8.53 -9.72
C GLN A 253 -22.51 -8.42 -9.93
N ARG A 254 -23.00 -8.58 -11.16
CA ARG A 254 -24.45 -8.61 -11.44
C ARG A 254 -25.15 -9.77 -10.71
N LYS A 255 -24.55 -10.98 -10.70
CA LYS A 255 -25.08 -12.12 -9.94
C LYS A 255 -25.10 -11.85 -8.43
N LEU A 256 -24.04 -11.26 -7.91
CA LEU A 256 -23.93 -10.91 -6.50
C LEU A 256 -24.98 -9.86 -6.10
N SER A 257 -25.15 -8.80 -6.90
CA SER A 257 -26.13 -7.75 -6.67
C SER A 257 -27.56 -8.30 -6.58
N ARG A 258 -27.97 -9.18 -7.54
CA ARG A 258 -29.28 -9.83 -7.48
C ARG A 258 -29.47 -10.67 -6.23
N LYS A 259 -28.44 -11.42 -5.81
CA LYS A 259 -28.52 -12.22 -4.58
C LYS A 259 -28.60 -11.37 -3.32
N TYR A 260 -27.94 -10.24 -3.29
CA TYR A 260 -28.09 -9.29 -2.20
C TYR A 260 -29.47 -8.67 -2.16
N HIS A 261 -30.05 -8.31 -3.31
CA HIS A 261 -31.40 -7.78 -3.39
C HIS A 261 -32.42 -8.79 -2.82
N ILE A 262 -32.37 -10.06 -3.23
CA ILE A 262 -33.22 -11.12 -2.71
C ILE A 262 -32.98 -11.33 -1.20
N ASN A 263 -31.75 -11.21 -0.72
CA ASN A 263 -31.41 -11.43 0.69
C ASN A 263 -31.82 -10.26 1.60
N GLN A 264 -32.03 -9.07 1.07
CA GLN A 264 -32.52 -7.90 1.83
C GLN A 264 -33.93 -8.14 2.41
N CYS A 265 -34.74 -8.92 1.73
CA CYS A 265 -36.06 -9.29 2.22
C CYS A 265 -36.01 -10.16 3.49
N ASN A 266 -34.90 -10.84 3.73
CA ASN A 266 -34.73 -11.80 4.84
C ASN A 266 -33.82 -11.31 5.97
N ARG A 267 -33.42 -10.06 6.04
CA ARG A 267 -32.63 -9.34 7.09
C ARG A 267 -31.49 -10.13 7.77
N HIS A 268 -30.99 -11.24 7.21
CA HIS A 268 -30.09 -12.16 7.90
C HIS A 268 -28.76 -12.41 7.20
N ASN A 269 -27.88 -13.15 7.89
CA ASN A 269 -26.52 -13.47 7.53
C ASN A 269 -26.33 -13.85 6.05
N LYS A 270 -25.19 -13.47 5.49
CA LYS A 270 -24.82 -13.79 4.11
C LYS A 270 -24.95 -15.29 3.83
N THR A 271 -25.68 -15.66 2.81
CA THR A 271 -25.77 -17.06 2.39
C THR A 271 -24.43 -17.61 1.90
N LYS A 272 -24.22 -18.92 1.99
CA LYS A 272 -23.01 -19.60 1.48
C LYS A 272 -22.70 -19.24 0.02
N ASN A 273 -23.75 -19.07 -0.79
CA ASN A 273 -23.60 -18.68 -2.19
C ASN A 273 -23.13 -17.23 -2.38
N ILE A 274 -23.56 -16.29 -1.54
CA ILE A 274 -23.05 -14.90 -1.53
C ILE A 274 -21.56 -14.92 -1.19
N ILE A 275 -21.16 -15.61 -0.12
CA ILE A 275 -19.77 -15.74 0.31
C ILE A 275 -18.90 -16.33 -0.81
N LYS A 276 -19.39 -17.37 -1.51
CA LYS A 276 -18.69 -18.00 -2.65
C LYS A 276 -18.47 -17.00 -3.80
N LEU A 277 -19.49 -16.21 -4.15
CA LEU A 277 -19.38 -15.19 -5.20
C LEU A 277 -18.41 -14.07 -4.81
N GLU A 278 -18.49 -13.57 -3.58
CA GLU A 278 -17.55 -12.56 -3.08
C GLU A 278 -16.09 -13.06 -3.16
N LYS A 279 -15.84 -14.32 -2.76
CA LYS A 279 -14.52 -14.93 -2.86
C LYS A 279 -14.02 -14.98 -4.31
N GLN A 280 -14.88 -15.35 -5.26
CA GLN A 280 -14.54 -15.36 -6.69
C GLN A 280 -14.21 -13.96 -7.20
N ILE A 281 -15.00 -12.95 -6.83
CA ILE A 281 -14.78 -11.54 -7.20
C ILE A 281 -13.44 -11.04 -6.64
N LYS A 282 -13.16 -11.30 -5.36
CA LYS A 282 -11.88 -10.96 -4.71
C LYS A 282 -10.68 -11.58 -5.43
N LEU A 283 -10.79 -12.82 -5.89
CA LEU A 283 -9.74 -13.50 -6.65
C LEU A 283 -9.49 -12.89 -8.04
N ILE A 284 -10.54 -12.42 -8.71
CA ILE A 284 -10.40 -11.72 -10.00
C ILE A 284 -9.71 -10.37 -9.79
N TYR A 285 -10.16 -9.57 -8.82
CA TYR A 285 -9.48 -8.31 -8.47
C TYR A 285 -8.00 -8.53 -8.14
N ARG A 286 -7.68 -9.56 -7.38
CA ARG A 286 -6.29 -9.95 -7.08
C ARG A 286 -5.51 -10.24 -8.37
N SER A 287 -6.09 -10.99 -9.31
CA SER A 287 -5.44 -11.32 -10.58
C SER A 287 -5.14 -10.08 -11.42
N ILE A 288 -6.12 -9.18 -11.57
CA ILE A 288 -5.94 -7.92 -12.31
C ILE A 288 -4.87 -7.05 -11.63
N LYS A 289 -4.91 -6.92 -10.29
CA LYS A 289 -3.90 -6.20 -9.54
C LYS A 289 -2.49 -6.75 -9.76
N ASN A 290 -2.33 -8.08 -9.76
CA ASN A 290 -1.03 -8.71 -9.96
C ASN A 290 -0.49 -8.49 -11.38
N ILE A 291 -1.34 -8.56 -12.40
CA ILE A 291 -0.98 -8.23 -13.79
C ILE A 291 -0.48 -6.78 -13.86
N ARG A 292 -1.22 -5.83 -13.27
CA ARG A 292 -0.87 -4.42 -13.23
C ARG A 292 0.49 -4.17 -12.57
N ILE A 293 0.67 -4.67 -11.35
CA ILE A 293 1.91 -4.50 -10.60
C ILE A 293 3.10 -5.11 -11.34
N ASN A 294 2.92 -6.28 -11.96
CA ASN A 294 3.97 -6.92 -12.74
C ASN A 294 4.32 -6.10 -14.00
N HIS A 295 3.32 -5.53 -14.67
CA HIS A 295 3.53 -4.67 -15.84
C HIS A 295 4.30 -3.40 -15.46
N ILE A 296 3.91 -2.70 -14.39
CA ILE A 296 4.61 -1.53 -13.86
C ILE A 296 6.05 -1.88 -13.48
N ARG A 297 6.28 -3.01 -12.82
CA ARG A 297 7.62 -3.44 -12.42
C ARG A 297 8.53 -3.73 -13.62
N LYS A 298 8.01 -4.35 -14.68
CA LYS A 298 8.76 -4.57 -15.92
C LYS A 298 9.13 -3.24 -16.55
N PHE A 299 8.17 -2.35 -16.74
CA PHE A 299 8.40 -1.01 -17.25
C PHE A 299 9.50 -0.27 -16.48
N VAL A 300 9.36 -0.17 -15.15
CA VAL A 300 10.36 0.53 -14.31
C VAL A 300 11.72 -0.16 -14.36
N SER A 301 11.77 -1.49 -14.45
CA SER A 301 13.03 -2.22 -14.58
C SER A 301 13.72 -1.94 -15.91
N GLU A 302 12.98 -1.88 -17.01
CA GLU A 302 13.50 -1.53 -18.33
C GLU A 302 13.97 -0.09 -18.39
N LEU A 303 13.20 0.85 -17.81
CA LEU A 303 13.57 2.24 -17.70
C LEU A 303 14.92 2.45 -17.00
N VAL A 304 15.08 1.89 -15.79
CA VAL A 304 16.33 2.07 -15.03
C VAL A 304 17.51 1.28 -15.59
N LYS A 305 17.28 0.24 -16.42
CA LYS A 305 18.34 -0.45 -17.15
C LYS A 305 19.00 0.40 -18.23
N LYS A 306 18.28 1.40 -18.77
CA LYS A 306 18.83 2.36 -19.75
C LYS A 306 19.85 3.29 -19.11
N GLN A 307 19.97 3.33 -17.78
CA GLN A 307 20.87 4.18 -17.00
C GLN A 307 20.81 5.66 -17.43
N PRO A 308 19.61 6.28 -17.41
CA PRO A 308 19.52 7.70 -17.76
C PRO A 308 20.15 8.55 -16.64
N ARG A 309 20.72 9.70 -17.00
CA ARG A 309 21.27 10.68 -16.07
C ARG A 309 20.23 11.14 -15.05
N TYR A 310 18.99 11.29 -15.50
CA TYR A 310 17.84 11.56 -14.65
C TYR A 310 16.55 11.03 -15.29
N ILE A 311 15.52 10.86 -14.47
CA ILE A 311 14.16 10.54 -14.91
C ILE A 311 13.26 11.68 -14.47
N ALA A 312 12.61 12.35 -15.45
CA ALA A 312 11.64 13.40 -15.18
C ALA A 312 10.20 12.86 -15.36
N ILE A 313 9.33 13.08 -14.40
CA ILE A 313 7.92 12.65 -14.42
C ILE A 313 7.04 13.72 -13.78
N GLU A 314 5.81 13.90 -14.26
CA GLU A 314 4.86 14.86 -13.68
C GLU A 314 4.40 14.46 -12.26
N ASP A 315 4.30 15.45 -11.35
CA ASP A 315 3.69 15.30 -10.03
C ASP A 315 2.17 15.43 -10.12
N LEU A 316 1.51 14.38 -10.62
CA LEU A 316 0.06 14.38 -10.82
C LEU A 316 -0.72 14.38 -9.49
N ASP A 317 -1.75 15.25 -9.39
CA ASP A 317 -2.75 15.19 -8.33
C ASP A 317 -3.76 14.07 -8.60
N VAL A 318 -3.36 12.84 -8.29
CA VAL A 318 -4.20 11.64 -8.49
C VAL A 318 -5.51 11.72 -7.70
N ILE A 319 -5.52 12.36 -6.52
CA ILE A 319 -6.72 12.50 -5.68
C ILE A 319 -7.72 13.44 -6.35
N GLY A 320 -7.26 14.58 -6.85
CA GLY A 320 -8.08 15.51 -7.61
C GLY A 320 -8.64 14.89 -8.87
N MET A 321 -7.81 14.17 -9.62
CA MET A 321 -8.24 13.46 -10.84
C MET A 321 -9.31 12.40 -10.57
N MET A 322 -9.28 11.70 -9.42
CA MET A 322 -10.28 10.69 -9.04
C MET A 322 -11.66 11.28 -8.71
N LYS A 323 -11.79 12.58 -8.49
CA LYS A 323 -13.08 13.24 -8.29
C LYS A 323 -13.95 13.19 -9.57
N ASN A 324 -13.32 13.07 -10.74
CA ASN A 324 -14.04 12.87 -11.99
C ASN A 324 -14.57 11.43 -12.08
N LYS A 325 -15.88 11.26 -11.93
CA LYS A 325 -16.58 9.95 -11.93
C LYS A 325 -16.35 9.12 -13.19
N TYR A 326 -16.17 9.75 -14.34
CA TYR A 326 -15.96 9.08 -15.63
C TYR A 326 -14.56 8.51 -15.77
N LEU A 327 -13.56 9.17 -15.20
CA LEU A 327 -12.14 8.79 -15.30
C LEU A 327 -11.64 8.03 -14.08
N ALA A 328 -12.32 8.08 -12.94
CA ALA A 328 -11.85 7.51 -11.67
C ALA A 328 -11.43 6.04 -11.78
N THR A 329 -12.22 5.22 -12.47
CA THR A 329 -11.90 3.79 -12.66
C THR A 329 -10.63 3.60 -13.49
N ASP A 330 -10.44 4.38 -14.54
CA ASP A 330 -9.25 4.29 -15.40
C ASP A 330 -8.01 4.80 -14.68
N ILE A 331 -8.12 5.89 -13.91
CA ILE A 331 -7.04 6.44 -13.09
C ILE A 331 -6.57 5.42 -12.02
N VAL A 332 -7.52 4.77 -11.33
CA VAL A 332 -7.21 3.68 -10.39
C VAL A 332 -6.51 2.53 -11.13
N ASN A 333 -6.93 2.23 -12.36
CA ASN A 333 -6.32 1.17 -13.17
C ASN A 333 -4.91 1.53 -13.65
N CYS A 334 -4.58 2.77 -13.91
CA CYS A 334 -3.23 3.22 -14.25
C CYS A 334 -2.27 3.15 -13.05
N SER A 335 -2.79 3.41 -11.84
CA SER A 335 -1.97 3.41 -10.61
C SER A 335 -0.77 4.37 -10.68
N PHE A 336 -0.95 5.60 -11.14
CA PHE A 336 0.09 6.62 -11.33
C PHE A 336 0.97 6.81 -10.09
N TYR A 337 0.37 6.86 -8.90
CA TYR A 337 1.12 6.89 -7.65
C TYR A 337 2.09 5.70 -7.52
N THR A 338 1.64 4.49 -7.87
CA THR A 338 2.50 3.29 -7.79
C THR A 338 3.64 3.36 -8.80
N ILE A 339 3.42 3.92 -9.99
CA ILE A 339 4.47 4.13 -11.00
C ILE A 339 5.54 5.07 -10.43
N ARG A 340 5.14 6.25 -9.96
CA ARG A 340 6.04 7.24 -9.35
C ARG A 340 6.87 6.64 -8.23
N GLU A 341 6.24 6.00 -7.25
CA GLU A 341 6.93 5.38 -6.11
C GLU A 341 7.91 4.27 -6.53
N GLN A 342 7.55 3.47 -7.55
CA GLN A 342 8.46 2.43 -8.05
C GLN A 342 9.64 3.02 -8.82
N ILE A 343 9.43 4.11 -9.58
CA ILE A 343 10.49 4.84 -10.27
C ILE A 343 11.45 5.43 -9.23
N ILE A 344 10.96 6.23 -8.28
CA ILE A 344 11.79 6.84 -7.22
C ILE A 344 12.62 5.76 -6.53
N ARG A 345 11.98 4.71 -6.03
CA ARG A 345 12.68 3.65 -5.31
C ARG A 345 13.76 2.96 -6.15
N LYS A 346 13.47 2.66 -7.43
CA LYS A 346 14.41 1.94 -8.29
C LYS A 346 15.51 2.83 -8.83
N ALA A 347 15.23 4.08 -9.07
CA ALA A 347 16.21 5.09 -9.46
C ALA A 347 17.19 5.36 -8.32
N THR A 348 16.69 5.54 -7.08
CA THR A 348 17.54 5.69 -5.87
C THR A 348 18.46 4.48 -5.66
N GLU A 349 17.97 3.25 -5.88
CA GLU A 349 18.79 2.03 -5.81
C GLU A 349 19.96 2.03 -6.84
N ARG A 350 19.92 2.89 -7.86
CA ARG A 350 20.90 2.99 -8.95
C ARG A 350 21.53 4.37 -9.10
N HIS A 351 21.37 5.24 -8.11
CA HIS A 351 21.88 6.61 -8.09
C HIS A 351 21.41 7.50 -9.26
N ILE A 352 20.25 7.17 -9.86
CA ILE A 352 19.61 7.96 -10.90
C ILE A 352 18.77 9.05 -10.22
N ALA A 353 18.97 10.31 -10.60
CA ALA A 353 18.17 11.42 -10.10
C ALA A 353 16.72 11.35 -10.62
N VAL A 354 15.73 11.65 -9.78
CA VAL A 354 14.32 11.73 -10.18
C VAL A 354 13.85 13.18 -10.02
N ARG A 355 13.35 13.75 -11.11
CA ARG A 355 12.79 15.09 -11.19
C ARG A 355 11.27 14.99 -11.22
N LEU A 356 10.60 15.57 -10.23
CA LEU A 356 9.14 15.70 -10.19
C LEU A 356 8.78 17.04 -10.81
N VAL A 357 8.25 17.01 -12.01
CA VAL A 357 7.87 18.21 -12.76
C VAL A 357 6.57 18.78 -12.19
N ASP A 358 6.51 20.11 -12.07
CA ASP A 358 5.36 20.83 -11.54
C ASP A 358 4.07 20.42 -12.30
N ARG A 359 3.00 20.14 -11.54
CA ARG A 359 1.68 19.74 -12.07
C ARG A 359 1.01 20.77 -12.95
N PHE A 360 1.40 22.04 -12.82
CA PHE A 360 0.88 23.14 -13.62
C PHE A 360 1.74 23.44 -14.85
N TYR A 361 2.80 22.69 -15.06
CA TYR A 361 3.61 22.81 -16.25
C TYR A 361 2.82 22.32 -17.48
N LEU A 362 2.71 23.18 -18.48
CA LEU A 362 1.87 22.94 -19.68
C LEU A 362 2.60 22.08 -20.72
N SER A 363 3.09 20.92 -20.31
CA SER A 363 3.90 20.00 -21.12
C SER A 363 3.30 19.67 -22.47
N SER A 364 1.98 19.37 -22.52
CA SER A 364 1.27 18.98 -23.73
C SER A 364 0.89 20.14 -24.66
N LYS A 365 0.85 21.39 -24.14
CA LYS A 365 0.47 22.59 -24.91
C LYS A 365 1.66 23.38 -25.43
N THR A 366 2.87 23.09 -24.98
CA THR A 366 4.10 23.74 -25.42
C THR A 366 4.76 22.92 -26.52
N CYS A 367 5.25 23.57 -27.55
CA CYS A 367 5.99 22.90 -28.63
C CYS A 367 7.39 22.50 -28.18
N SER A 368 7.71 21.21 -28.25
CA SER A 368 9.03 20.69 -27.84
C SER A 368 10.19 21.15 -28.76
N ASN A 369 9.87 21.62 -29.99
CA ASN A 369 10.84 22.10 -30.97
C ASN A 369 11.16 23.61 -30.81
N CYS A 370 10.13 24.45 -30.69
CA CYS A 370 10.35 25.93 -30.71
C CYS A 370 9.82 26.64 -29.43
N GLY A 371 9.29 25.94 -28.45
CA GLY A 371 8.78 26.51 -27.20
C GLY A 371 7.45 27.28 -27.33
N SER A 372 6.89 27.42 -28.53
CA SER A 372 5.63 28.15 -28.73
C SER A 372 4.45 27.47 -28.04
N TYR A 373 3.59 28.27 -27.39
CA TYR A 373 2.41 27.81 -26.69
C TYR A 373 1.18 27.71 -27.60
N ASN A 374 0.46 26.62 -27.58
CA ASN A 374 -0.79 26.39 -28.31
C ASN A 374 -1.98 26.35 -27.35
N ALA A 375 -2.67 27.47 -27.18
CA ALA A 375 -3.85 27.60 -26.33
C ALA A 375 -5.02 26.72 -26.80
N ASP A 376 -5.19 26.57 -28.14
CA ASP A 376 -6.34 25.94 -28.77
C ASP A 376 -6.32 24.41 -28.73
N LEU A 377 -5.23 23.80 -28.23
CA LEU A 377 -5.12 22.35 -28.17
C LEU A 377 -6.16 21.76 -27.21
N LYS A 378 -7.11 21.00 -27.79
CA LYS A 378 -8.18 20.32 -27.02
C LYS A 378 -7.69 18.97 -26.47
N LEU A 379 -8.26 18.53 -25.33
CA LEU A 379 -7.92 17.26 -24.68
C LEU A 379 -8.08 16.01 -25.56
N GLY A 380 -9.03 16.05 -26.50
CA GLY A 380 -9.28 14.94 -27.43
C GLY A 380 -8.28 14.84 -28.60
N GLN A 381 -7.50 15.87 -28.86
CA GLN A 381 -6.53 15.88 -29.95
C GLN A 381 -5.30 15.08 -29.57
N ARG A 382 -4.92 14.12 -30.41
CA ARG A 382 -3.74 13.27 -30.20
C ARG A 382 -2.50 13.72 -30.93
N VAL A 383 -2.67 14.55 -31.95
CA VAL A 383 -1.56 15.14 -32.71
C VAL A 383 -1.44 16.61 -32.30
N PHE A 384 -0.25 16.97 -31.84
CA PHE A 384 0.12 18.36 -31.63
C PHE A 384 0.60 18.96 -32.96
N HIS A 385 0.01 20.07 -33.36
CA HIS A 385 0.42 20.84 -34.52
C HIS A 385 0.85 22.23 -34.05
N CYS A 386 2.12 22.59 -34.28
CA CYS A 386 2.63 23.89 -33.92
C CYS A 386 2.29 24.91 -35.01
N LYS A 387 1.61 25.99 -34.64
CA LYS A 387 1.27 27.09 -35.56
C LYS A 387 2.50 27.90 -35.98
N HIS A 388 3.56 27.91 -35.14
CA HIS A 388 4.76 28.70 -35.39
C HIS A 388 5.79 27.95 -36.27
N CYS A 389 6.29 26.79 -35.80
CA CYS A 389 7.31 26.03 -36.57
C CYS A 389 6.70 24.90 -37.44
N ARG A 390 5.39 24.77 -37.51
CA ARG A 390 4.62 23.82 -38.32
C ARG A 390 4.89 22.34 -38.04
N VAL A 391 5.63 22.01 -37.00
CA VAL A 391 5.88 20.62 -36.62
C VAL A 391 4.58 19.90 -36.28
N LYS A 392 4.44 18.68 -36.78
CA LYS A 392 3.37 17.73 -36.40
C LYS A 392 3.99 16.57 -35.65
N ILE A 393 3.52 16.33 -34.42
CA ILE A 393 4.10 15.34 -33.50
C ILE A 393 2.97 14.72 -32.66
N ASP A 394 3.13 13.48 -32.21
CA ASP A 394 2.20 12.91 -31.22
C ASP A 394 2.21 13.77 -29.95
N ARG A 395 1.03 14.07 -29.39
CA ARG A 395 0.90 14.99 -28.26
C ARG A 395 1.58 14.48 -27.01
N ASP A 396 1.45 13.17 -26.72
CA ASP A 396 1.99 12.56 -25.51
C ASP A 396 3.53 12.46 -25.66
N PHE A 397 4.04 12.23 -26.87
CA PHE A 397 5.47 12.29 -27.17
C PHE A 397 6.01 13.73 -27.07
N ASN A 398 5.32 14.73 -27.61
CA ASN A 398 5.68 16.15 -27.42
C ASN A 398 5.76 16.51 -25.94
N ALA A 399 4.77 16.06 -25.13
CA ALA A 399 4.79 16.29 -23.68
C ALA A 399 5.99 15.64 -23.00
N SER A 400 6.34 14.40 -23.36
CA SER A 400 7.50 13.71 -22.77
C SER A 400 8.84 14.41 -23.06
N LEU A 401 8.99 15.00 -24.26
CA LEU A 401 10.15 15.81 -24.61
C LEU A 401 10.24 17.10 -23.78
N ASN A 402 9.09 17.76 -23.57
CA ASN A 402 9.02 18.96 -22.72
C ASN A 402 9.32 18.64 -21.25
N ILE A 403 8.78 17.52 -20.74
CA ILE A 403 9.05 17.03 -19.38
C ILE A 403 10.55 16.73 -19.19
N ALA A 404 11.22 16.19 -20.20
CA ALA A 404 12.66 15.94 -20.13
C ALA A 404 13.46 17.23 -20.00
N LYS A 405 13.10 18.28 -20.75
CA LYS A 405 13.89 19.53 -20.90
C LYS A 405 13.59 20.58 -19.83
N THR A 406 12.45 20.51 -19.13
CA THR A 406 12.03 21.59 -18.22
C THR A 406 12.94 21.72 -17.00
N ASP A 407 13.12 22.96 -16.54
CA ASP A 407 13.76 23.34 -15.28
C ASP A 407 12.78 23.46 -14.10
N ARG A 408 11.46 23.37 -14.37
CA ARG A 408 10.39 23.45 -13.36
C ARG A 408 10.16 22.11 -12.68
N TYR A 409 11.05 21.70 -11.80
CA TYR A 409 10.95 20.44 -11.07
C TYR A 409 11.47 20.53 -9.64
N THR A 410 11.08 19.55 -8.81
CA THR A 410 11.68 19.27 -7.51
C THR A 410 12.39 17.91 -7.57
N LEU A 411 13.45 17.73 -6.80
CA LEU A 411 14.10 16.42 -6.65
C LEU A 411 13.29 15.55 -5.67
N ALA A 412 13.10 14.27 -6.02
CA ALA A 412 12.34 13.31 -5.23
C ALA A 412 13.19 12.61 -4.18
#